data_2ee4b6ec8b9c9c85461aa7d8a5843edd
#
_entry.id   2ee4b6ec8b9c9c85461aa7d8a5843edd
#
_cell.length_a   1.000
_cell.length_b   1.000
_cell.length_c   1.000
_cell.angle_alpha   90.00
_cell.angle_beta   90.00
_cell.angle_gamma   90.00
#
_symmetry.space_group_name_H-M   'P 1'
#
loop_
_entity.id
_entity.type
_entity.pdbx_description
1 polymer ?
#
loop_
_entity_poly.entity_id
_entity_poly.type
_entity_poly.pdbx_seq_one_letter_code
_entity_poly.pdbx_strand_id
1 'polypeptide(L)'
;MKHRIAVDTGGTFTDVVVANQDGALTVGKAPSTPERSSGGVIEGLKDAARNMSLDLDSLIASTDVLIYGTTWATNAIITGSTAKTAILLTEGFPDILVYRQGGKLHPFELQIDPLKPYVPRRLTVEVPERINAEGGIERALDESTVCDELRRLAGQQVEAVAVCLLW
;
A
#
# COMPACT_ATOMS: atom_id res chain seq x y z
N MET A 1 -12.00 19.55 -25.81
CA MET A 1 -11.05 18.44 -26.03
C MET A 1 -11.03 17.61 -24.76
N LYS A 2 -11.00 16.27 -24.86
CA LYS A 2 -10.86 15.40 -23.69
C LYS A 2 -9.39 15.03 -23.49
N HIS A 3 -8.94 15.03 -22.25
CA HIS A 3 -7.58 14.67 -21.87
C HIS A 3 -7.57 13.38 -21.07
N ARG A 4 -6.45 12.66 -21.13
CA ARG A 4 -6.13 11.54 -20.24
C ARG A 4 -4.87 11.91 -19.47
N ILE A 5 -4.89 11.73 -18.16
CA ILE A 5 -3.79 12.09 -17.28
C ILE A 5 -3.23 10.81 -16.65
N ALA A 6 -1.92 10.68 -16.68
CA ALA A 6 -1.19 9.70 -15.88
C ALA A 6 -0.29 10.43 -14.90
N VAL A 7 -0.32 10.01 -13.64
CA VAL A 7 0.50 10.55 -12.57
C VAL A 7 1.32 9.41 -11.98
N ASP A 8 2.62 9.62 -11.85
CA ASP A 8 3.52 8.71 -11.14
C ASP A 8 4.21 9.47 -10.00
N THR A 9 3.91 9.05 -8.77
CA THR A 9 4.51 9.65 -7.57
C THR A 9 5.61 8.73 -7.05
N GLY A 10 6.85 9.13 -7.31
CA GLY A 10 8.04 8.52 -6.73
C GLY A 10 8.41 9.13 -5.38
N GLY A 11 9.52 8.66 -4.80
CA GLY A 11 10.02 9.16 -3.51
C GLY A 11 10.57 10.60 -3.56
N THR A 12 10.98 11.08 -4.74
CA THR A 12 11.64 12.39 -4.91
C THR A 12 10.82 13.35 -5.78
N PHE A 13 10.26 12.85 -6.87
CA PHE A 13 9.48 13.64 -7.82
C PHE A 13 8.16 12.94 -8.14
N THR A 14 7.18 13.77 -8.48
CA THR A 14 5.92 13.38 -9.08
C THR A 14 5.93 13.83 -10.54
N ASP A 15 5.78 12.89 -11.44
CA ASP A 15 5.70 13.12 -12.87
C ASP A 15 4.23 13.02 -13.32
N VAL A 16 3.81 13.96 -14.16
CA VAL A 16 2.45 14.03 -14.71
C VAL A 16 2.55 14.05 -16.22
N VAL A 17 1.80 13.19 -16.88
CA VAL A 17 1.70 13.16 -18.35
C VAL A 17 0.25 13.37 -18.74
N VAL A 18 0.00 14.35 -19.57
CA VAL A 18 -1.32 14.66 -20.13
C VAL A 18 -1.31 14.32 -21.62
N ALA A 19 -2.17 13.42 -22.04
CA ALA A 19 -2.39 13.08 -23.44
C ALA A 19 -3.69 13.73 -23.96
N ASN A 20 -3.63 14.36 -25.10
CA ASN A 20 -4.81 14.84 -25.82
C ASN A 20 -5.38 13.75 -26.75
N GLN A 21 -6.48 14.05 -27.44
CA GLN A 21 -7.13 13.12 -28.36
C GLN A 21 -6.28 12.79 -29.60
N ASP A 22 -5.37 13.68 -29.98
CA ASP A 22 -4.48 13.50 -31.14
C ASP A 22 -3.20 12.73 -30.76
N GLY A 23 -3.07 12.32 -29.50
CA GLY A 23 -1.91 11.60 -28.99
C GLY A 23 -0.71 12.48 -28.63
N ALA A 24 -0.83 13.81 -28.68
CA ALA A 24 0.21 14.71 -28.22
C ALA A 24 0.30 14.65 -26.68
N LEU A 25 1.54 14.62 -26.18
CA LEU A 25 1.85 14.51 -24.76
C LEU A 25 2.39 15.81 -24.22
N THR A 26 1.90 16.22 -23.05
CA THR A 26 2.44 17.31 -22.25
C THR A 26 2.87 16.75 -20.90
N VAL A 27 4.05 17.14 -20.44
CA VAL A 27 4.61 16.67 -19.16
C VAL A 27 4.61 17.82 -18.16
N GLY A 28 4.22 17.50 -16.93
CA GLY A 28 4.41 18.33 -15.75
C GLY A 28 5.22 17.57 -14.71
N LYS A 29 5.99 18.30 -13.90
CA LYS A 29 6.85 17.72 -12.88
C LYS A 29 6.85 18.57 -11.62
N ALA A 30 6.81 17.92 -10.47
CA ALA A 30 6.94 18.58 -9.18
C ALA A 30 7.73 17.72 -8.17
N PRO A 31 8.39 18.32 -7.17
CA PRO A 31 8.93 17.56 -6.06
C PRO A 31 7.81 16.81 -5.30
N SER A 32 8.07 15.57 -4.95
CA SER A 32 7.18 14.82 -4.06
C SER A 32 7.31 15.39 -2.63
N THR A 33 6.16 15.59 -1.97
CA THR A 33 6.12 16.03 -0.58
C THR A 33 5.77 14.83 0.31
N PRO A 34 6.75 14.27 1.06
CA PRO A 34 6.52 13.06 1.88
C PRO A 34 5.40 13.21 2.91
N GLU A 35 5.20 14.44 3.42
CA GLU A 35 4.18 14.74 4.44
C GLU A 35 2.76 14.90 3.88
N ARG A 36 2.63 15.12 2.57
CA ARG A 36 1.35 15.28 1.86
C ARG A 36 1.46 14.65 0.47
N SER A 37 1.09 13.38 0.36
CA SER A 37 1.13 12.64 -0.91
C SER A 37 0.39 13.34 -2.07
N SER A 38 -0.62 14.15 -1.76
CA SER A 38 -1.38 14.94 -2.75
C SER A 38 -0.69 16.23 -3.18
N GLY A 39 0.25 16.77 -2.41
CA GLY A 39 0.91 18.06 -2.71
C GLY A 39 1.68 18.03 -4.03
N GLY A 40 2.55 17.05 -4.20
CA GLY A 40 3.30 16.84 -5.44
C GLY A 40 2.42 16.59 -6.66
N VAL A 41 1.30 15.86 -6.48
CA VAL A 41 0.33 15.61 -7.55
C VAL A 41 -0.30 16.92 -8.03
N ILE A 42 -0.79 17.75 -7.10
CA ILE A 42 -1.43 19.03 -7.44
C ILE A 42 -0.46 19.97 -8.12
N GLU A 43 0.77 20.09 -7.62
CA GLU A 43 1.78 20.95 -8.24
C GLU A 43 2.22 20.42 -9.62
N GLY A 44 2.36 19.11 -9.79
CA GLY A 44 2.63 18.48 -11.09
C GLY A 44 1.51 18.71 -12.11
N LEU A 45 0.25 18.62 -11.68
CA LEU A 45 -0.90 18.94 -12.51
C LEU A 45 -0.94 20.43 -12.90
N LYS A 46 -0.65 21.33 -11.97
CA LYS A 46 -0.53 22.78 -12.27
C LYS A 46 0.58 23.06 -13.27
N ASP A 47 1.70 22.35 -13.15
CA ASP A 47 2.82 22.51 -14.07
C ASP A 47 2.45 22.03 -15.48
N ALA A 48 1.81 20.86 -15.60
CA ALA A 48 1.29 20.37 -16.86
C ALA A 48 0.24 21.33 -17.48
N ALA A 49 -0.69 21.85 -16.69
CA ALA A 49 -1.69 22.81 -17.14
C ALA A 49 -1.04 24.08 -17.69
N ARG A 50 -0.05 24.65 -16.98
CA ARG A 50 0.73 25.81 -17.45
C ARG A 50 1.39 25.54 -18.80
N ASN A 51 2.00 24.37 -18.98
CA ASN A 51 2.65 23.97 -20.23
C ASN A 51 1.63 23.83 -21.39
N MET A 52 0.35 23.68 -21.07
CA MET A 52 -0.76 23.65 -22.05
C MET A 52 -1.46 25.01 -22.20
N SER A 53 -1.00 26.05 -21.51
CA SER A 53 -1.68 27.36 -21.42
C SER A 53 -3.12 27.24 -20.86
N LEU A 54 -3.32 26.32 -19.92
CA LEU A 54 -4.58 26.10 -19.21
C LEU A 54 -4.40 26.42 -17.71
N ASP A 55 -5.50 26.69 -17.03
CA ASP A 55 -5.55 26.60 -15.57
C ASP A 55 -5.86 25.16 -15.12
N LEU A 56 -5.64 24.87 -13.83
CA LEU A 56 -5.84 23.53 -13.28
C LEU A 56 -7.30 23.07 -13.39
N ASP A 57 -8.25 23.96 -13.15
CA ASP A 57 -9.68 23.63 -13.14
C ASP A 57 -10.15 23.26 -14.55
N SER A 58 -9.69 23.99 -15.56
CA SER A 58 -9.94 23.68 -16.96
C SER A 58 -9.34 22.35 -17.40
N LEU A 59 -8.11 22.04 -16.95
CA LEU A 59 -7.48 20.76 -17.22
C LEU A 59 -8.29 19.62 -16.60
N ILE A 60 -8.65 19.74 -15.32
CA ILE A 60 -9.44 18.71 -14.62
C ILE A 60 -10.82 18.55 -15.23
N ALA A 61 -11.52 19.64 -15.54
CA ALA A 61 -12.85 19.60 -16.14
C ALA A 61 -12.86 18.93 -17.53
N SER A 62 -11.75 19.01 -18.27
CA SER A 62 -11.58 18.37 -19.56
C SER A 62 -11.00 16.95 -19.49
N THR A 63 -10.70 16.45 -18.29
CA THR A 63 -10.10 15.12 -18.11
C THR A 63 -11.16 14.03 -18.09
N ASP A 64 -10.96 13.02 -18.93
CA ASP A 64 -11.83 11.84 -19.06
C ASP A 64 -11.37 10.70 -18.14
N VAL A 65 -10.06 10.51 -18.03
CA VAL A 65 -9.43 9.44 -17.21
C VAL A 65 -8.20 10.00 -16.50
N LEU A 66 -8.10 9.72 -15.21
CA LEU A 66 -6.89 9.94 -14.43
C LEU A 66 -6.39 8.59 -13.90
N ILE A 67 -5.14 8.26 -14.23
CA ILE A 67 -4.44 7.06 -13.75
C ILE A 67 -3.39 7.53 -12.75
N TYR A 68 -3.40 6.96 -11.56
CA TYR A 68 -2.45 7.29 -10.50
C TYR A 68 -1.62 6.07 -10.12
N GLY A 69 -0.32 6.19 -10.23
CA GLY A 69 0.67 5.21 -9.78
C GLY A 69 1.55 5.79 -8.68
N THR A 70 2.01 4.95 -7.77
CA THR A 70 2.96 5.36 -6.74
C THR A 70 3.81 4.18 -6.27
N THR A 71 5.07 4.45 -5.95
CA THR A 71 5.98 3.51 -5.29
C THR A 71 6.08 3.76 -3.79
N TRP A 72 5.22 4.57 -3.22
CA TRP A 72 5.35 5.03 -1.83
C TRP A 72 5.31 3.88 -0.82
N ALA A 73 4.36 2.95 -0.99
CA ALA A 73 4.27 1.77 -0.13
C ALA A 73 5.54 0.89 -0.21
N THR A 74 6.05 0.68 -1.43
CA THR A 74 7.30 -0.07 -1.65
C THR A 74 8.48 0.62 -0.96
N ASN A 75 8.59 1.93 -1.11
CA ASN A 75 9.65 2.72 -0.49
C ASN A 75 9.55 2.69 1.05
N ALA A 76 8.34 2.80 1.60
CA ALA A 76 8.12 2.70 3.05
C ALA A 76 8.58 1.34 3.61
N ILE A 77 8.29 0.26 2.89
CA ILE A 77 8.73 -1.09 3.26
C ILE A 77 10.26 -1.22 3.20
N ILE A 78 10.90 -0.75 2.11
CA ILE A 78 12.35 -0.85 1.91
C ILE A 78 13.10 -0.03 2.96
N THR A 79 12.63 1.17 3.28
CA THR A 79 13.26 2.08 4.25
C THR A 79 12.91 1.74 5.71
N GLY A 80 11.91 0.87 5.94
CA GLY A 80 11.38 0.59 7.28
C GLY A 80 10.62 1.78 7.89
N SER A 81 10.28 2.80 7.10
CA SER A 81 9.50 3.96 7.54
C SER A 81 8.01 3.61 7.53
N THR A 82 7.61 2.77 8.47
CA THR A 82 6.24 2.28 8.61
C THR A 82 5.75 2.50 10.03
N ALA A 83 4.44 2.63 10.19
CA ALA A 83 3.81 2.61 11.50
C ALA A 83 4.12 1.31 12.26
N LYS A 84 4.10 1.34 13.58
CA LYS A 84 4.19 0.13 14.41
C LYS A 84 2.93 -0.70 14.18
N THR A 85 3.04 -1.71 13.33
CA THR A 85 1.92 -2.49 12.83
C THR A 85 1.82 -3.84 13.52
N ALA A 86 0.60 -4.24 13.90
CA ALA A 86 0.25 -5.61 14.23
C ALA A 86 -0.47 -6.27 13.04
N ILE A 87 -0.52 -7.60 13.03
CA ILE A 87 -1.25 -8.35 12.02
C ILE A 87 -2.21 -9.36 12.66
N LEU A 88 -3.44 -9.39 12.19
CA LEU A 88 -4.43 -10.43 12.52
C LEU A 88 -4.43 -11.47 11.41
N LEU A 89 -4.27 -12.72 11.79
CA LEU A 89 -4.19 -13.88 10.89
C LEU A 89 -5.18 -14.94 11.36
N THR A 90 -5.66 -15.77 10.45
CA THR A 90 -6.43 -16.95 10.80
C THR A 90 -5.64 -17.85 11.77
N GLU A 91 -6.30 -18.33 12.80
CA GLU A 91 -5.72 -19.24 13.79
C GLU A 91 -5.05 -20.46 13.11
N GLY A 92 -3.85 -20.82 13.58
CA GLY A 92 -3.02 -21.87 13.01
C GLY A 92 -2.02 -21.45 11.96
N PHE A 93 -2.01 -20.16 11.54
CA PHE A 93 -1.11 -19.64 10.51
C PHE A 93 -0.24 -18.45 10.98
N PRO A 94 0.29 -18.44 12.21
CA PRO A 94 0.96 -17.27 12.76
C PRO A 94 2.32 -16.95 12.11
N ASP A 95 2.91 -17.88 11.39
CA ASP A 95 4.28 -17.79 10.90
C ASP A 95 4.36 -17.53 9.38
N ILE A 96 3.26 -17.15 8.73
CA ILE A 96 3.24 -16.94 7.27
C ILE A 96 4.25 -15.87 6.81
N LEU A 97 4.50 -14.84 7.62
CA LEU A 97 5.48 -13.80 7.30
C LEU A 97 6.93 -14.30 7.38
N VAL A 98 7.18 -15.37 8.13
CA VAL A 98 8.49 -16.02 8.24
C VAL A 98 8.68 -17.03 7.12
N TYR A 99 7.69 -17.88 6.89
CA TYR A 99 7.77 -18.92 5.86
C TYR A 99 7.59 -18.38 4.44
N ARG A 100 6.84 -17.27 4.27
CA ARG A 100 6.55 -16.65 2.97
C ARG A 100 5.97 -17.68 1.98
N GLN A 101 6.67 -17.93 0.86
CA GLN A 101 6.30 -18.95 -0.14
C GLN A 101 6.86 -20.35 0.18
N GLY A 102 7.54 -20.47 1.32
CA GLY A 102 8.25 -21.71 1.67
C GLY A 102 9.52 -21.93 0.84
N GLY A 103 10.19 -23.04 1.14
CA GLY A 103 11.43 -23.41 0.46
C GLY A 103 12.68 -22.70 1.00
N LYS A 104 13.80 -23.31 0.82
CA LYS A 104 15.12 -22.74 1.11
C LYS A 104 15.76 -22.28 -0.20
N LEU A 105 16.28 -21.04 -0.23
CA LEU A 105 17.05 -20.53 -1.36
C LEU A 105 18.29 -21.41 -1.64
N HIS A 106 18.88 -21.95 -0.58
CA HIS A 106 20.02 -22.87 -0.62
C HIS A 106 19.68 -24.10 0.24
N PRO A 107 19.17 -25.22 -0.33
CA PRO A 107 18.64 -26.35 0.42
C PRO A 107 19.64 -27.01 1.40
N PHE A 108 20.93 -26.94 1.08
CA PHE A 108 22.01 -27.58 1.85
C PHE A 108 22.71 -26.63 2.84
N GLU A 109 22.32 -25.36 2.86
CA GLU A 109 22.85 -24.39 3.82
C GLU A 109 22.04 -24.40 5.10
N LEU A 110 22.65 -24.88 6.20
CA LEU A 110 21.97 -25.03 7.49
C LEU A 110 22.03 -23.77 8.36
N GLN A 111 22.86 -22.79 7.99
CA GLN A 111 23.13 -21.58 8.77
C GLN A 111 22.52 -20.32 8.16
N ILE A 112 21.44 -20.43 7.39
CA ILE A 112 20.72 -19.26 6.88
C ILE A 112 19.90 -18.67 8.02
N ASP A 113 20.18 -17.43 8.36
CA ASP A 113 19.34 -16.67 9.27
C ASP A 113 17.93 -16.50 8.69
N PRO A 114 16.87 -16.77 9.46
CA PRO A 114 15.52 -16.55 8.98
C PRO A 114 15.33 -15.07 8.63
N LEU A 115 14.64 -14.82 7.52
CA LEU A 115 14.34 -13.48 7.08
C LEU A 115 13.54 -12.75 8.17
N LYS A 116 13.98 -11.53 8.52
CA LYS A 116 13.26 -10.70 9.47
C LYS A 116 11.85 -10.40 8.94
N PRO A 117 10.78 -10.78 9.64
CA PRO A 117 9.42 -10.49 9.18
C PRO A 117 9.10 -9.01 9.30
N TYR A 118 8.23 -8.49 8.42
CA TYR A 118 7.80 -7.08 8.47
C TYR A 118 7.07 -6.73 9.77
N VAL A 119 6.26 -7.68 10.27
CA VAL A 119 5.62 -7.57 11.59
C VAL A 119 6.26 -8.60 12.52
N PRO A 120 6.78 -8.19 13.68
CA PRO A 120 7.37 -9.11 14.64
C PRO A 120 6.35 -10.14 15.16
N ARG A 121 6.78 -11.38 15.42
CA ARG A 121 5.90 -12.46 15.88
C ARG A 121 5.05 -12.08 17.11
N ARG A 122 5.58 -11.26 18.04
CA ARG A 122 4.85 -10.76 19.21
C ARG A 122 3.66 -9.83 18.88
N LEU A 123 3.62 -9.28 17.67
CA LEU A 123 2.53 -8.44 17.16
C LEU A 123 1.68 -9.17 16.11
N THR A 124 1.89 -10.47 15.96
CA THR A 124 1.05 -11.35 15.16
C THR A 124 0.01 -11.98 16.08
N VAL A 125 -1.26 -11.78 15.75
CA VAL A 125 -2.41 -12.26 16.52
C VAL A 125 -3.18 -13.26 15.70
N GLU A 126 -3.46 -14.41 16.31
CA GLU A 126 -4.28 -15.45 15.72
C GLU A 126 -5.75 -15.17 16.03
N VAL A 127 -6.59 -15.14 14.99
CA VAL A 127 -8.02 -14.87 15.09
C VAL A 127 -8.77 -16.18 14.88
N PRO A 128 -9.61 -16.57 15.85
CA PRO A 128 -10.45 -17.78 15.74
C PRO A 128 -11.56 -17.56 14.72
N GLU A 129 -11.29 -17.88 13.47
CA GLU A 129 -12.25 -17.87 12.37
C GLU A 129 -11.82 -18.83 11.27
N ARG A 130 -12.72 -19.24 10.39
CA ARG A 130 -12.40 -19.97 9.17
C ARG A 130 -13.48 -19.86 8.12
N ILE A 131 -13.10 -19.44 6.92
CA ILE A 131 -13.90 -19.57 5.70
C ILE A 131 -13.24 -20.63 4.82
N ASN A 132 -14.04 -21.48 4.18
CA ASN A 132 -13.54 -22.49 3.25
C ASN A 132 -13.42 -21.97 1.81
N ALA A 133 -12.85 -22.77 0.92
CA ALA A 133 -12.60 -22.39 -0.47
C ALA A 133 -13.89 -22.10 -1.27
N GLU A 134 -15.03 -22.63 -0.84
CA GLU A 134 -16.35 -22.42 -1.44
C GLU A 134 -17.06 -21.18 -0.89
N GLY A 135 -16.43 -20.46 0.06
CA GLY A 135 -17.00 -19.28 0.72
C GLY A 135 -17.93 -19.63 1.89
N GLY A 136 -18.00 -20.90 2.31
CA GLY A 136 -18.76 -21.32 3.48
C GLY A 136 -18.01 -21.00 4.78
N ILE A 137 -18.78 -20.64 5.83
CA ILE A 137 -18.23 -20.37 7.17
C ILE A 137 -18.07 -21.69 7.90
N GLU A 138 -16.84 -22.16 8.09
CA GLU A 138 -16.53 -23.33 8.92
C GLU A 138 -16.45 -22.97 10.41
N ARG A 139 -15.90 -21.80 10.70
CA ARG A 139 -15.82 -21.25 12.06
C ARG A 139 -16.13 -19.75 12.00
N ALA A 140 -17.20 -19.36 12.69
CA ALA A 140 -17.58 -17.95 12.78
C ALA A 140 -16.51 -17.13 13.52
N LEU A 141 -16.34 -15.87 13.09
CA LEU A 141 -15.44 -14.92 13.73
C LEU A 141 -15.86 -14.70 15.20
N ASP A 142 -14.90 -14.86 16.11
CA ASP A 142 -15.09 -14.45 17.50
C ASP A 142 -14.74 -12.97 17.68
N GLU A 143 -15.74 -12.13 17.51
CA GLU A 143 -15.59 -10.67 17.61
C GLU A 143 -15.13 -10.22 19.00
N SER A 144 -15.52 -10.95 20.06
CA SER A 144 -15.14 -10.59 21.43
C SER A 144 -13.65 -10.78 21.63
N THR A 145 -13.09 -11.91 21.19
CA THR A 145 -11.65 -12.18 21.20
C THR A 145 -10.87 -11.13 20.37
N VAL A 146 -11.36 -10.79 19.18
CA VAL A 146 -10.73 -9.75 18.35
C VAL A 146 -10.71 -8.39 19.06
N CYS A 147 -11.83 -7.98 19.67
CA CYS A 147 -11.91 -6.72 20.41
C CYS A 147 -10.93 -6.66 21.59
N ASP A 148 -10.78 -7.75 22.33
CA ASP A 148 -9.86 -7.81 23.46
C ASP A 148 -8.40 -7.75 23.01
N GLU A 149 -8.05 -8.46 21.94
CA GLU A 149 -6.73 -8.39 21.34
C GLU A 149 -6.41 -6.98 20.79
N LEU A 150 -7.35 -6.31 20.14
CA LEU A 150 -7.17 -4.93 19.67
C LEU A 150 -6.91 -3.96 20.83
N ARG A 151 -7.62 -4.11 21.97
CA ARG A 151 -7.36 -3.32 23.17
C ARG A 151 -5.96 -3.59 23.73
N ARG A 152 -5.54 -4.84 23.78
CA ARG A 152 -4.19 -5.24 24.19
C ARG A 152 -3.12 -4.62 23.31
N LEU A 153 -3.32 -4.65 21.99
CA LEU A 153 -2.39 -4.06 21.02
C LEU A 153 -2.31 -2.53 21.15
N ALA A 154 -3.44 -1.87 21.35
CA ALA A 154 -3.48 -0.42 21.61
C ALA A 154 -2.66 -0.05 22.86
N GLY A 155 -2.74 -0.84 23.92
CA GLY A 155 -1.92 -0.69 25.13
C GLY A 155 -0.41 -0.87 24.90
N GLN A 156 -0.03 -1.53 23.80
CA GLN A 156 1.37 -1.69 23.36
C GLN A 156 1.82 -0.59 22.38
N GLN A 157 1.06 0.46 22.21
CA GLN A 157 1.34 1.56 21.28
C GLN A 157 1.44 1.09 19.81
N VAL A 158 0.59 0.12 19.42
CA VAL A 158 0.41 -0.26 18.02
C VAL A 158 -0.38 0.84 17.32
N GLU A 159 0.10 1.30 16.18
CA GLU A 159 -0.46 2.43 15.43
C GLU A 159 -1.34 1.99 14.25
N ALA A 160 -1.10 0.78 13.77
CA ALA A 160 -1.85 0.21 12.65
C ALA A 160 -2.08 -1.29 12.83
N VAL A 161 -3.16 -1.78 12.25
CA VAL A 161 -3.48 -3.21 12.23
C VAL A 161 -3.72 -3.63 10.78
N ALA A 162 -2.94 -4.61 10.32
CA ALA A 162 -3.20 -5.31 9.07
C ALA A 162 -4.08 -6.53 9.35
N VAL A 163 -5.02 -6.81 8.48
CA VAL A 163 -5.87 -8.01 8.55
C VAL A 163 -5.59 -8.87 7.32
N CYS A 164 -5.21 -10.13 7.53
CA CYS A 164 -4.90 -11.08 6.47
C CYS A 164 -5.44 -12.44 6.85
N LEU A 165 -6.73 -12.61 6.66
CA LEU A 165 -7.43 -13.88 6.92
C LEU A 165 -7.36 -14.78 5.69
N LEU A 166 -7.47 -16.08 5.91
CA LEU A 166 -7.55 -17.08 4.84
C LEU A 166 -8.96 -17.09 4.25
N TRP A 167 -9.03 -16.79 2.94
CA TRP A 167 -10.24 -16.70 2.08
C TRP A 167 -11.15 -15.52 2.37
#